data_c10aff054c82e11262049cb3e5bbba56
#
_entry.id   c10aff054c82e11262049cb3e5bbba56
#
_cell.length_a   1.000
_cell.length_b   1.000
_cell.length_c   1.000
_cell.angle_alpha   90.00
_cell.angle_beta   90.00
_cell.angle_gamma   90.00
#
_symmetry.space_group_name_H-M   'P 1'
#
loop_
_entity.id
_entity.type
_entity.pdbx_description
1 polymer ?
#
loop_
_entity_poly.entity_id
_entity_poly.type
_entity_poly.pdbx_seq_one_letter_code
_entity_poly.pdbx_strand_id
1 'polypeptide(L)'
;MAFVISEAERVVYPGPPPAQADVVVIGGGIAGVMTAYYLAQAGQRVVLCEKGRIAGEQSSRNWGWIRAQGRDPAELPLMLEALALWQGFAAEIGPELGFRRAGVAYLSHDPAAVAGYEAWVRLAAEHGLESRLMSRAELSALSSTAGWAAGLITPSDARAEPWVAVPLLARLAVAAGVEIVENCAVRALDRAGGRVIGVVTELGRIAAPQVLLAGGAWSSLFAAREGVRLPQLAVRSTVAQTEPLPEVAQVAATDEIFAWRRRLDGGYTLASGTWHDFYIGPDAFRNLLRYLPQIRRDGAKTRLRPWAPGRGWPDGWTTPRHWSEEEESPFERRRVLDPAPNLARLKEVQAGFARAFPALGVPRLIRSWAGMIDVMPDTVPVLDESPVPGLFIATGLSGHGFGIGPAIGRVMAARMLGRDPGHDLRRFRLTRFSDGTKMDLGPTF
;
A
#
# COMPACT_ATOMS: atom_id res chain seq x y z
N MET A 1 4.08 18.78 12.34
CA MET A 1 3.85 17.32 12.25
C MET A 1 5.09 16.67 11.68
N ALA A 2 5.54 15.57 12.27
CA ALA A 2 6.61 14.81 11.69
C ALA A 2 6.13 14.21 10.38
N PHE A 3 6.97 14.29 9.38
CA PHE A 3 6.65 14.01 7.98
C PHE A 3 6.64 12.51 7.66
N VAL A 4 7.48 11.74 8.33
CA VAL A 4 7.50 10.28 8.30
C VAL A 4 7.08 9.81 9.67
N ILE A 5 5.94 9.15 9.75
CA ILE A 5 5.45 8.60 11.02
C ILE A 5 6.41 7.48 11.43
N SER A 6 7.01 7.63 12.58
CA SER A 6 8.00 6.71 13.13
C SER A 6 7.65 6.31 14.57
N GLU A 7 8.39 5.38 15.12
CA GLU A 7 8.21 4.96 16.51
C GLU A 7 8.47 6.09 17.53
N ALA A 8 9.27 7.09 17.14
CA ALA A 8 9.55 8.27 17.99
C ALA A 8 8.36 9.23 18.13
N GLU A 9 7.34 9.11 17.25
CA GLU A 9 6.13 9.92 17.38
C GLU A 9 5.35 9.51 18.64
N ARG A 10 4.68 10.50 19.23
CA ARG A 10 3.83 10.22 20.39
C ARG A 10 2.70 9.25 20.03
N VAL A 11 2.30 8.43 20.99
CA VAL A 11 1.07 7.62 20.92
C VAL A 11 -0.13 8.56 20.92
N VAL A 12 -1.00 8.44 19.93
CA VAL A 12 -2.23 9.24 19.79
C VAL A 12 -3.41 8.50 20.43
N TYR A 13 -3.41 7.18 20.35
CA TYR A 13 -4.49 6.32 20.82
C TYR A 13 -3.94 5.34 21.86
N PRO A 14 -3.75 5.75 23.12
CA PRO A 14 -3.22 4.88 24.16
C PRO A 14 -4.26 3.82 24.60
N GLY A 15 -3.77 2.64 25.03
CA GLY A 15 -4.59 1.57 25.60
C GLY A 15 -4.95 1.78 27.09
N PRO A 16 -5.61 0.81 27.71
CA PRO A 16 -5.82 -0.57 27.28
C PRO A 16 -6.99 -0.75 26.30
N PRO A 17 -6.97 -1.82 25.49
CA PRO A 17 -8.12 -2.18 24.66
C PRO A 17 -9.29 -2.70 25.52
N PRO A 18 -10.53 -2.67 25.01
CA PRO A 18 -11.67 -3.29 25.68
C PRO A 18 -11.52 -4.82 25.70
N ALA A 19 -12.15 -5.47 26.68
CA ALA A 19 -12.10 -6.93 26.82
C ALA A 19 -12.87 -7.69 25.72
N GLN A 20 -13.76 -7.02 24.97
CA GLN A 20 -14.60 -7.63 23.94
C GLN A 20 -14.99 -6.64 22.84
N ALA A 21 -15.11 -7.18 21.63
CA ALA A 21 -15.58 -6.51 20.44
C ALA A 21 -16.40 -7.46 19.55
N ASP A 22 -17.05 -6.94 18.51
CA ASP A 22 -17.64 -7.77 17.48
C ASP A 22 -16.58 -8.13 16.42
N VAL A 23 -15.64 -7.19 16.18
CA VAL A 23 -14.52 -7.37 15.25
C VAL A 23 -13.24 -6.78 15.85
N VAL A 24 -12.13 -7.51 15.75
CA VAL A 24 -10.78 -6.97 15.95
C VAL A 24 -10.09 -6.80 14.59
N VAL A 25 -9.51 -5.62 14.37
CA VAL A 25 -8.70 -5.32 13.18
C VAL A 25 -7.23 -5.24 13.58
N ILE A 26 -6.39 -6.05 12.94
CA ILE A 26 -4.94 -6.09 13.16
C ILE A 26 -4.26 -5.23 12.10
N GLY A 27 -3.74 -4.07 12.51
CA GLY A 27 -2.98 -3.14 11.68
C GLY A 27 -3.70 -1.84 11.35
N GLY A 28 -3.04 -0.73 11.66
CA GLY A 28 -3.49 0.65 11.48
C GLY A 28 -3.10 1.29 10.14
N GLY A 29 -2.87 0.48 9.11
CA GLY A 29 -2.73 0.92 7.73
C GLY A 29 -4.08 1.28 7.10
N ILE A 30 -4.06 1.83 5.87
CA ILE A 30 -5.28 2.29 5.20
C ILE A 30 -6.35 1.20 5.06
N ALA A 31 -5.96 -0.07 4.77
CA ALA A 31 -6.91 -1.17 4.66
C ALA A 31 -7.62 -1.45 5.99
N GLY A 32 -6.86 -1.51 7.10
CA GLY A 32 -7.41 -1.73 8.43
C GLY A 32 -8.28 -0.58 8.88
N VAL A 33 -7.81 0.67 8.78
CA VAL A 33 -8.55 1.88 9.16
C VAL A 33 -9.87 1.98 8.41
N MET A 34 -9.86 1.79 7.10
CA MET A 34 -11.07 1.90 6.29
C MET A 34 -12.05 0.75 6.52
N THR A 35 -11.56 -0.48 6.74
CA THR A 35 -12.44 -1.59 7.11
C THR A 35 -13.10 -1.34 8.47
N ALA A 36 -12.32 -0.91 9.46
CA ALA A 36 -12.83 -0.56 10.78
C ALA A 36 -13.90 0.54 10.71
N TYR A 37 -13.65 1.58 9.91
CA TYR A 37 -14.60 2.68 9.68
C TYR A 37 -15.95 2.17 9.17
N TYR A 38 -15.96 1.37 8.08
CA TYR A 38 -17.22 0.87 7.50
C TYR A 38 -17.92 -0.16 8.38
N LEU A 39 -17.19 -0.96 9.15
CA LEU A 39 -17.77 -1.86 10.14
C LEU A 39 -18.46 -1.08 11.28
N ALA A 40 -17.81 -0.02 11.79
CA ALA A 40 -18.41 0.83 12.82
C ALA A 40 -19.65 1.57 12.30
N GLN A 41 -19.62 2.09 11.07
CA GLN A 41 -20.80 2.68 10.42
C GLN A 41 -21.95 1.66 10.26
N ALA A 42 -21.64 0.38 10.16
CA ALA A 42 -22.64 -0.69 10.12
C ALA A 42 -23.11 -1.14 11.52
N GLY A 43 -22.70 -0.44 12.59
CA GLY A 43 -23.12 -0.69 13.97
C GLY A 43 -22.31 -1.76 14.71
N GLN A 44 -21.14 -2.18 14.19
CA GLN A 44 -20.27 -3.13 14.87
C GLN A 44 -19.39 -2.43 15.90
N ARG A 45 -19.15 -3.08 17.05
CA ARG A 45 -18.11 -2.68 18.01
C ARG A 45 -16.76 -3.14 17.48
N VAL A 46 -15.93 -2.21 17.04
CA VAL A 46 -14.66 -2.50 16.38
C VAL A 46 -13.49 -2.01 17.23
N VAL A 47 -12.54 -2.91 17.48
CA VAL A 47 -11.23 -2.57 18.06
C VAL A 47 -10.16 -2.72 17.00
N LEU A 48 -9.42 -1.64 16.74
CA LEU A 48 -8.26 -1.67 15.85
C LEU A 48 -6.98 -1.66 16.70
N CYS A 49 -6.22 -2.76 16.61
CA CYS A 49 -4.93 -2.91 17.27
C CYS A 49 -3.79 -2.59 16.30
N GLU A 50 -3.02 -1.55 16.60
CA GLU A 50 -1.82 -1.18 15.85
C GLU A 50 -0.58 -1.40 16.73
N LYS A 51 0.39 -2.19 16.23
CA LYS A 51 1.62 -2.50 16.97
C LYS A 51 2.51 -1.29 17.23
N GLY A 52 2.42 -0.28 16.39
CA GLY A 52 3.23 0.94 16.45
C GLY A 52 2.38 2.20 16.42
N ARG A 53 2.31 2.83 15.27
CA ARG A 53 1.58 4.08 15.02
C ARG A 53 0.64 3.93 13.83
N ILE A 54 -0.53 4.54 13.93
CA ILE A 54 -1.43 4.63 12.76
C ILE A 54 -0.66 5.17 11.55
N ALA A 55 -0.80 4.48 10.43
CA ALA A 55 -0.08 4.77 9.18
C ALA A 55 1.45 4.73 9.27
N GLY A 56 2.06 4.15 10.31
CA GLY A 56 3.49 4.21 10.58
C GLY A 56 4.39 3.61 9.49
N GLU A 57 3.86 2.71 8.66
CA GLU A 57 4.62 2.04 7.61
C GLU A 57 4.17 2.48 6.20
N GLN A 58 3.79 1.57 5.30
CA GLN A 58 3.50 1.84 3.88
C GLN A 58 2.50 2.97 3.66
N SER A 59 1.50 3.09 4.54
CA SER A 59 0.37 4.02 4.35
C SER A 59 0.77 5.49 4.41
N SER A 60 1.85 5.86 5.11
CA SER A 60 2.39 7.22 5.11
C SER A 60 3.60 7.42 4.19
N ARG A 61 4.20 6.32 3.70
CA ARG A 61 5.50 6.33 3.01
C ARG A 61 5.42 6.26 1.50
N ASN A 62 4.21 6.10 0.95
CA ASN A 62 3.96 5.98 -0.48
C ASN A 62 4.03 7.33 -1.22
N TRP A 63 3.89 7.28 -2.53
CA TRP A 63 3.98 8.48 -3.38
C TRP A 63 2.75 9.39 -3.30
N GLY A 64 1.65 8.93 -2.71
CA GLY A 64 0.39 9.66 -2.61
C GLY A 64 -0.45 9.64 -3.88
N TRP A 65 -0.22 8.69 -4.77
CA TRP A 65 -1.03 8.52 -5.98
C TRP A 65 -2.31 7.74 -5.69
N ILE A 66 -3.40 8.23 -6.24
CA ILE A 66 -4.72 7.61 -6.25
C ILE A 66 -5.03 7.38 -7.73
N ARG A 67 -4.66 6.20 -8.27
CA ARG A 67 -4.65 5.98 -9.70
C ARG A 67 -5.30 4.67 -10.12
N ALA A 68 -6.11 4.73 -11.19
CA ALA A 68 -6.62 3.58 -11.90
C ALA A 68 -5.66 3.11 -13.01
N GLN A 69 -4.86 4.02 -13.58
CA GLN A 69 -3.93 3.70 -14.65
C GLN A 69 -3.01 2.54 -14.31
N GLY A 70 -2.94 1.51 -15.17
CA GLY A 70 -2.03 0.37 -15.01
C GLY A 70 -2.44 -0.64 -13.94
N ARG A 71 -3.73 -0.70 -13.55
CA ARG A 71 -4.24 -1.69 -12.59
C ARG A 71 -4.66 -2.99 -13.27
N ASP A 72 -4.67 -4.07 -12.49
CA ASP A 72 -5.30 -5.33 -12.93
C ASP A 72 -6.77 -5.05 -13.29
N PRO A 73 -7.30 -5.63 -14.37
CA PRO A 73 -8.71 -5.42 -14.77
C PRO A 73 -9.72 -5.69 -13.65
N ALA A 74 -9.43 -6.67 -12.77
CA ALA A 74 -10.30 -6.96 -11.64
C ALA A 74 -10.24 -5.89 -10.54
N GLU A 75 -9.15 -5.11 -10.46
CA GLU A 75 -9.03 -4.00 -9.51
C GLU A 75 -9.72 -2.73 -10.01
N LEU A 76 -9.97 -2.58 -11.31
CA LEU A 76 -10.52 -1.36 -11.89
C LEU A 76 -11.87 -0.95 -11.30
N PRO A 77 -12.87 -1.86 -11.16
CA PRO A 77 -14.14 -1.50 -10.52
C PRO A 77 -13.97 -0.98 -9.08
N LEU A 78 -13.10 -1.63 -8.30
CA LEU A 78 -12.77 -1.19 -6.94
C LEU A 78 -12.06 0.16 -6.94
N MET A 79 -11.17 0.39 -7.90
CA MET A 79 -10.41 1.63 -7.98
C MET A 79 -11.30 2.82 -8.40
N LEU A 80 -12.26 2.61 -9.29
CA LEU A 80 -13.25 3.63 -9.68
C LEU A 80 -14.11 4.02 -8.48
N GLU A 81 -14.58 3.04 -7.71
CA GLU A 81 -15.27 3.31 -6.45
C GLU A 81 -14.37 4.06 -5.47
N ALA A 82 -13.11 3.63 -5.32
CA ALA A 82 -12.17 4.29 -4.43
C ALA A 82 -11.96 5.76 -4.80
N LEU A 83 -11.88 6.11 -6.09
CA LEU A 83 -11.78 7.51 -6.54
C LEU A 83 -13.01 8.34 -6.11
N ALA A 84 -14.22 7.78 -6.20
CA ALA A 84 -15.43 8.44 -5.72
C ALA A 84 -15.42 8.60 -4.19
N LEU A 85 -15.00 7.58 -3.45
CA LEU A 85 -14.87 7.63 -1.99
C LEU A 85 -13.83 8.67 -1.55
N TRP A 86 -12.67 8.73 -2.21
CA TRP A 86 -11.66 9.77 -1.93
C TRP A 86 -12.20 11.18 -2.15
N GLN A 87 -13.02 11.38 -3.17
CA GLN A 87 -13.67 12.67 -3.42
C GLN A 87 -14.67 13.01 -2.30
N GLY A 88 -15.42 12.02 -1.80
CA GLY A 88 -16.31 12.17 -0.65
C GLY A 88 -15.54 12.57 0.61
N PHE A 89 -14.46 11.85 0.94
CA PHE A 89 -13.61 12.18 2.07
C PHE A 89 -12.94 13.56 1.94
N ALA A 90 -12.59 13.96 0.72
CA ALA A 90 -12.04 15.30 0.49
C ALA A 90 -13.08 16.41 0.74
N ALA A 91 -14.34 16.17 0.45
CA ALA A 91 -15.42 17.09 0.76
C ALA A 91 -15.71 17.17 2.27
N GLU A 92 -15.61 16.05 2.97
CA GLU A 92 -15.85 15.93 4.41
C GLU A 92 -14.69 16.49 5.26
N ILE A 93 -13.45 16.11 4.94
CA ILE A 93 -12.25 16.46 5.71
C ILE A 93 -11.73 17.85 5.32
N GLY A 94 -11.85 18.22 4.05
CA GLY A 94 -11.37 19.51 3.55
C GLY A 94 -9.97 19.46 2.92
N PRO A 95 -9.38 20.65 2.68
CA PRO A 95 -8.16 20.80 1.87
C PRO A 95 -6.90 20.18 2.51
N GLU A 96 -6.91 19.93 3.81
CA GLU A 96 -5.77 19.34 4.51
C GLU A 96 -5.48 17.87 4.08
N LEU A 97 -6.51 17.16 3.55
CA LEU A 97 -6.33 15.84 2.94
C LEU A 97 -5.35 15.87 1.76
N GLY A 98 -5.20 17.02 1.11
CA GLY A 98 -4.36 17.21 -0.04
C GLY A 98 -4.87 16.53 -1.31
N PHE A 99 -6.13 16.12 -1.33
CA PHE A 99 -6.73 15.47 -2.50
C PHE A 99 -6.81 16.42 -3.69
N ARG A 100 -6.34 15.95 -4.84
CA ARG A 100 -6.46 16.68 -6.11
C ARG A 100 -6.57 15.70 -7.27
N ARG A 101 -7.59 15.88 -8.10
CA ARG A 101 -7.68 15.24 -9.42
C ARG A 101 -6.76 16.02 -10.38
N ALA A 102 -5.55 15.54 -10.57
CA ALA A 102 -4.52 16.21 -11.37
C ALA A 102 -4.00 15.32 -12.51
N GLY A 103 -4.52 14.11 -12.60
CA GLY A 103 -4.09 13.09 -13.54
C GLY A 103 -2.79 12.39 -13.12
N VAL A 104 -2.58 11.22 -13.70
CA VAL A 104 -1.31 10.48 -13.65
C VAL A 104 -0.87 10.16 -15.07
N ALA A 105 0.42 10.37 -15.37
CA ALA A 105 1.01 10.06 -16.65
C ALA A 105 2.14 9.03 -16.51
N TYR A 106 2.21 8.10 -17.46
CA TYR A 106 3.35 7.23 -17.70
C TYR A 106 4.06 7.69 -18.95
N LEU A 107 5.35 7.94 -18.83
CA LEU A 107 6.19 8.50 -19.85
C LEU A 107 7.30 7.51 -20.19
N SER A 108 7.72 7.45 -21.43
CA SER A 108 8.79 6.56 -21.85
C SER A 108 9.70 7.21 -22.89
N HIS A 109 10.98 6.93 -22.79
CA HIS A 109 11.96 7.25 -23.81
C HIS A 109 11.97 6.23 -24.96
N ASP A 110 11.38 5.05 -24.72
CA ASP A 110 11.24 4.00 -25.73
C ASP A 110 9.92 4.18 -26.52
N PRO A 111 9.96 4.42 -27.83
CA PRO A 111 8.77 4.50 -28.65
C PRO A 111 7.98 3.19 -28.70
N ALA A 112 8.60 2.04 -28.41
CA ALA A 112 7.90 0.75 -28.36
C ALA A 112 6.87 0.66 -27.23
N ALA A 113 6.96 1.51 -26.21
CA ALA A 113 5.98 1.60 -25.13
C ALA A 113 4.56 1.95 -25.62
N VAL A 114 4.43 2.61 -26.77
CA VAL A 114 3.13 3.01 -27.37
C VAL A 114 2.19 1.82 -27.51
N ALA A 115 2.67 0.66 -27.95
CA ALA A 115 1.83 -0.54 -28.13
C ALA A 115 1.19 -1.00 -26.80
N GLY A 116 1.95 -0.98 -25.70
CA GLY A 116 1.44 -1.28 -24.35
C GLY A 116 0.43 -0.23 -23.89
N TYR A 117 0.71 1.05 -24.15
CA TYR A 117 -0.19 2.15 -23.80
C TYR A 117 -1.52 2.08 -24.59
N GLU A 118 -1.48 1.74 -25.87
CA GLU A 118 -2.71 1.54 -26.67
C GLU A 118 -3.54 0.35 -26.15
N ALA A 119 -2.88 -0.74 -25.77
CA ALA A 119 -3.57 -1.88 -25.16
C ALA A 119 -4.28 -1.46 -23.85
N TRP A 120 -3.61 -0.66 -23.04
CA TRP A 120 -4.21 -0.08 -21.83
C TRP A 120 -5.38 0.85 -22.15
N VAL A 121 -5.28 1.73 -23.15
CA VAL A 121 -6.35 2.67 -23.52
C VAL A 121 -7.62 1.88 -23.91
N ARG A 122 -7.48 0.79 -24.67
CA ARG A 122 -8.63 -0.07 -25.00
C ARG A 122 -9.26 -0.69 -23.74
N LEU A 123 -8.45 -1.28 -22.87
CA LEU A 123 -8.93 -1.85 -21.61
C LEU A 123 -9.58 -0.79 -20.70
N ALA A 124 -8.97 0.36 -20.57
CA ALA A 124 -9.48 1.47 -19.77
C ALA A 124 -10.86 1.96 -20.25
N ALA A 125 -11.05 2.02 -21.57
CA ALA A 125 -12.32 2.41 -22.17
C ALA A 125 -13.46 1.42 -21.85
N GLU A 126 -13.17 0.11 -21.76
CA GLU A 126 -14.15 -0.92 -21.35
C GLU A 126 -14.68 -0.68 -19.93
N HIS A 127 -13.87 0.01 -19.10
CA HIS A 127 -14.21 0.37 -17.71
C HIS A 127 -14.65 1.85 -17.56
N GLY A 128 -14.85 2.58 -18.66
CA GLY A 128 -15.27 3.98 -18.61
C GLY A 128 -14.18 4.97 -18.16
N LEU A 129 -12.90 4.58 -18.25
CA LEU A 129 -11.78 5.47 -17.94
C LEU A 129 -11.34 6.24 -19.19
N GLU A 130 -11.14 7.54 -19.05
CA GLU A 130 -10.69 8.45 -20.13
C GLU A 130 -9.14 8.44 -20.23
N SER A 131 -8.53 7.25 -20.28
CA SER A 131 -7.10 7.14 -20.55
C SER A 131 -6.82 7.38 -22.03
N ARG A 132 -5.73 8.10 -22.32
CA ARG A 132 -5.33 8.38 -23.71
C ARG A 132 -3.83 8.52 -23.86
N LEU A 133 -3.35 8.36 -25.07
CA LEU A 133 -1.98 8.73 -25.42
C LEU A 133 -1.81 10.24 -25.34
N MET A 134 -0.62 10.66 -24.97
CA MET A 134 -0.20 12.06 -25.03
C MET A 134 0.40 12.34 -26.40
N SER A 135 0.01 13.49 -26.98
CA SER A 135 0.59 13.99 -28.22
C SER A 135 2.05 14.46 -27.99
N ARG A 136 2.82 14.53 -29.07
CA ARG A 136 4.18 15.09 -29.01
C ARG A 136 4.20 16.53 -28.48
N ALA A 137 3.19 17.32 -28.79
CA ALA A 137 3.05 18.68 -28.28
C ALA A 137 2.86 18.71 -26.77
N GLU A 138 2.04 17.82 -26.21
CA GLU A 138 1.83 17.69 -24.75
C GLU A 138 3.09 17.21 -24.05
N LEU A 139 3.80 16.24 -24.61
CA LEU A 139 5.09 15.79 -24.06
C LEU A 139 6.12 16.91 -24.04
N SER A 140 6.22 17.68 -25.12
CA SER A 140 7.13 18.85 -25.19
C SER A 140 6.69 19.98 -24.27
N ALA A 141 5.39 20.21 -24.08
CA ALA A 141 4.87 21.20 -23.14
C ALA A 141 5.16 20.81 -21.68
N LEU A 142 5.14 19.51 -21.39
CA LEU A 142 5.50 18.99 -20.06
C LEU A 142 7.01 19.18 -19.80
N SER A 143 7.85 18.84 -20.76
CA SER A 143 9.28 19.11 -20.76
C SER A 143 9.86 19.05 -22.17
N SER A 144 10.43 20.14 -22.63
CA SER A 144 11.10 20.20 -23.93
C SER A 144 12.48 19.52 -23.95
N THR A 145 13.04 19.21 -22.78
CA THR A 145 14.40 18.66 -22.61
C THR A 145 14.42 17.19 -22.22
N ALA A 146 13.30 16.63 -21.72
CA ALA A 146 13.26 15.26 -21.24
C ALA A 146 13.42 14.21 -22.37
N GLY A 147 12.95 14.52 -23.59
CA GLY A 147 13.10 13.62 -24.73
C GLY A 147 12.19 12.40 -24.69
N TRP A 148 11.06 12.47 -24.00
CA TRP A 148 10.09 11.36 -23.97
C TRP A 148 9.48 11.12 -25.36
N ALA A 149 9.51 9.86 -25.79
CA ALA A 149 8.99 9.41 -27.08
C ALA A 149 7.51 8.99 -27.01
N ALA A 150 7.05 8.55 -25.84
CA ALA A 150 5.69 8.09 -25.62
C ALA A 150 5.15 8.58 -24.26
N GLY A 151 3.84 8.77 -24.18
CA GLY A 151 3.15 9.12 -22.95
C GLY A 151 1.71 8.61 -22.93
N LEU A 152 1.28 8.13 -21.80
CA LEU A 152 -0.08 7.71 -21.47
C LEU A 152 -0.56 8.55 -20.30
N ILE A 153 -1.76 9.14 -20.38
CA ILE A 153 -2.35 9.91 -19.29
C ILE A 153 -3.77 9.44 -18.97
N THR A 154 -4.07 9.36 -17.68
CA THR A 154 -5.44 9.19 -17.17
C THR A 154 -5.80 10.45 -16.35
N PRO A 155 -6.56 11.39 -16.93
CA PRO A 155 -6.87 12.68 -16.29
C PRO A 155 -7.70 12.57 -15.00
N SER A 156 -8.52 11.50 -14.88
CA SER A 156 -9.36 11.26 -13.71
C SER A 156 -8.58 10.78 -12.48
N ASP A 157 -7.34 10.33 -12.65
CA ASP A 157 -6.49 9.93 -11.54
C ASP A 157 -6.16 11.12 -10.62
N ALA A 158 -5.88 10.82 -9.36
CA ALA A 158 -5.75 11.82 -8.32
C ALA A 158 -4.48 11.59 -7.46
N ARG A 159 -4.28 12.49 -6.52
CA ARG A 159 -3.26 12.42 -5.47
C ARG A 159 -3.78 12.93 -4.15
N ALA A 160 -3.15 12.53 -3.05
CA ALA A 160 -3.34 13.09 -1.72
C ALA A 160 -2.02 13.07 -0.93
N GLU A 161 -2.04 13.58 0.32
CA GLU A 161 -0.85 13.60 1.19
C GLU A 161 -0.88 12.40 2.17
N PRO A 162 -0.14 11.29 1.93
CA PRO A 162 -0.32 10.02 2.64
C PRO A 162 -0.17 10.13 4.15
N TRP A 163 0.84 10.88 4.63
CA TRP A 163 1.14 11.04 6.06
C TRP A 163 0.12 11.90 6.81
N VAL A 164 -0.76 12.59 6.09
CA VAL A 164 -1.89 13.35 6.65
C VAL A 164 -3.19 12.59 6.44
N ALA A 165 -3.39 12.06 5.25
CA ALA A 165 -4.66 11.46 4.83
C ALA A 165 -5.06 10.27 5.70
N VAL A 166 -4.16 9.30 5.94
CA VAL A 166 -4.54 8.10 6.68
C VAL A 166 -4.76 8.39 8.18
N PRO A 167 -3.97 9.23 8.87
CA PRO A 167 -4.33 9.71 10.19
C PRO A 167 -5.68 10.46 10.28
N LEU A 168 -6.04 11.23 9.25
CA LEU A 168 -7.35 11.90 9.21
C LEU A 168 -8.49 10.89 9.03
N LEU A 169 -8.33 9.91 8.16
CA LEU A 169 -9.28 8.80 8.02
C LEU A 169 -9.42 7.99 9.31
N ALA A 170 -8.33 7.80 10.07
CA ALA A 170 -8.39 7.17 11.39
C ALA A 170 -9.22 7.99 12.40
N ARG A 171 -9.14 9.33 12.35
CA ARG A 171 -10.01 10.20 13.17
C ARG A 171 -11.47 10.05 12.79
N LEU A 172 -11.79 9.94 11.49
CA LEU A 172 -13.16 9.63 11.06
C LEU A 172 -13.63 8.26 11.57
N ALA A 173 -12.75 7.26 11.57
CA ALA A 173 -13.07 5.94 12.11
C ALA A 173 -13.36 6.02 13.62
N VAL A 174 -12.60 6.78 14.39
CA VAL A 174 -12.87 7.04 15.82
C VAL A 174 -14.20 7.77 16.00
N ALA A 175 -14.48 8.79 15.19
CA ALA A 175 -15.75 9.51 15.23
C ALA A 175 -16.95 8.61 14.89
N ALA A 176 -16.74 7.56 14.08
CA ALA A 176 -17.73 6.52 13.78
C ALA A 176 -17.86 5.46 14.88
N GLY A 177 -17.05 5.52 15.95
CA GLY A 177 -17.10 4.59 17.08
C GLY A 177 -16.04 3.48 17.09
N VAL A 178 -15.03 3.56 16.22
CA VAL A 178 -13.89 2.60 16.28
C VAL A 178 -13.01 2.92 17.49
N GLU A 179 -12.71 1.91 18.27
CA GLU A 179 -11.70 2.01 19.32
C GLU A 179 -10.33 1.63 18.76
N ILE A 180 -9.47 2.61 18.58
CA ILE A 180 -8.09 2.42 18.10
C ILE A 180 -7.16 2.34 19.30
N VAL A 181 -6.23 1.39 19.27
CA VAL A 181 -5.17 1.26 20.30
C VAL A 181 -3.81 1.11 19.60
N GLU A 182 -2.94 2.09 19.81
CA GLU A 182 -1.54 2.06 19.39
C GLU A 182 -0.65 1.40 20.44
N ASN A 183 0.54 0.93 20.05
CA ASN A 183 1.41 0.09 20.88
C ASN A 183 0.66 -1.13 21.43
N CYS A 184 -0.17 -1.73 20.59
CA CYS A 184 -0.99 -2.89 20.91
C CYS A 184 -0.75 -3.98 19.86
N ALA A 185 0.36 -4.69 19.99
CA ALA A 185 0.69 -5.79 19.10
C ALA A 185 -0.20 -7.01 19.40
N VAL A 186 -0.84 -7.54 18.38
CA VAL A 186 -1.54 -8.83 18.46
C VAL A 186 -0.51 -9.93 18.30
N ARG A 187 -0.37 -10.77 19.35
CA ARG A 187 0.57 -11.89 19.40
C ARG A 187 0.04 -13.13 18.71
N ALA A 188 -1.27 -13.39 18.88
CA ALA A 188 -1.90 -14.62 18.44
C ALA A 188 -3.42 -14.44 18.24
N LEU A 189 -4.02 -15.38 17.49
CA LEU A 189 -5.46 -15.62 17.59
C LEU A 189 -5.78 -16.41 18.85
N ASP A 190 -6.86 -16.05 19.54
CA ASP A 190 -7.50 -16.89 20.54
C ASP A 190 -8.51 -17.79 19.83
N ARG A 191 -8.42 -19.11 20.04
CA ARG A 191 -9.19 -20.11 19.30
C ARG A 191 -9.86 -21.13 20.21
N ALA A 192 -11.10 -21.50 19.87
CA ALA A 192 -11.78 -22.65 20.44
C ALA A 192 -12.50 -23.45 19.34
N GLY A 193 -12.40 -24.76 19.37
CA GLY A 193 -13.00 -25.63 18.35
C GLY A 193 -12.51 -25.34 16.91
N GLY A 194 -11.28 -24.86 16.75
CA GLY A 194 -10.66 -24.55 15.44
C GLY A 194 -11.07 -23.21 14.83
N ARG A 195 -11.93 -22.42 15.48
CA ARG A 195 -12.37 -21.10 15.00
C ARG A 195 -11.90 -19.98 15.92
N VAL A 196 -11.87 -18.77 15.40
CA VAL A 196 -11.55 -17.55 16.15
C VAL A 196 -12.61 -17.27 17.20
N ILE A 197 -12.17 -16.98 18.43
CA ILE A 197 -12.98 -16.46 19.54
C ILE A 197 -12.42 -15.14 20.07
N GLY A 198 -11.25 -14.68 19.58
CA GLY A 198 -10.59 -13.47 19.99
C GLY A 198 -9.16 -13.37 19.52
N VAL A 199 -8.44 -12.45 20.16
CA VAL A 199 -7.00 -12.26 19.98
C VAL A 199 -6.30 -12.13 21.32
N VAL A 200 -5.02 -12.51 21.35
CA VAL A 200 -4.11 -12.25 22.46
C VAL A 200 -3.19 -11.11 22.05
N THR A 201 -3.25 -10.01 22.76
CA THR A 201 -2.38 -8.85 22.57
C THR A 201 -1.33 -8.78 23.67
N GLU A 202 -0.32 -7.93 23.52
CA GLU A 202 0.63 -7.60 24.60
C GLU A 202 -0.05 -6.91 25.79
N LEU A 203 -1.23 -6.32 25.59
CA LEU A 203 -2.01 -5.60 26.62
C LEU A 203 -3.16 -6.43 27.20
N GLY A 204 -3.30 -7.70 26.81
CA GLY A 204 -4.36 -8.58 27.27
C GLY A 204 -5.16 -9.21 26.13
N ARG A 205 -6.20 -9.97 26.50
CA ARG A 205 -7.08 -10.65 25.56
C ARG A 205 -8.28 -9.78 25.17
N ILE A 206 -8.70 -9.89 23.91
CA ILE A 206 -9.92 -9.26 23.40
C ILE A 206 -10.78 -10.38 22.80
N ALA A 207 -11.91 -10.65 23.40
CA ALA A 207 -12.87 -11.61 22.85
C ALA A 207 -13.57 -11.01 21.62
N ALA A 208 -13.53 -11.71 20.50
CA ALA A 208 -14.19 -11.31 19.27
C ALA A 208 -14.39 -12.52 18.32
N PRO A 209 -15.57 -12.69 17.72
CA PRO A 209 -15.82 -13.81 16.81
C PRO A 209 -15.17 -13.64 15.44
N GLN A 210 -14.75 -12.42 15.09
CA GLN A 210 -14.14 -12.09 13.81
C GLN A 210 -12.88 -11.24 14.00
N VAL A 211 -11.87 -11.56 13.19
CA VAL A 211 -10.58 -10.83 13.16
C VAL A 211 -10.22 -10.53 11.71
N LEU A 212 -9.83 -9.29 11.43
CA LEU A 212 -9.24 -8.91 10.15
C LEU A 212 -7.72 -8.78 10.28
N LEU A 213 -6.98 -9.51 9.47
CA LEU A 213 -5.53 -9.33 9.30
C LEU A 213 -5.26 -8.32 8.18
N ALA A 214 -4.86 -7.11 8.56
CA ALA A 214 -4.46 -6.01 7.67
C ALA A 214 -3.04 -5.50 8.00
N GLY A 215 -2.14 -6.43 8.35
CA GLY A 215 -0.80 -6.17 8.89
C GLY A 215 0.26 -5.80 7.83
N GLY A 216 -0.12 -5.51 6.56
CA GLY A 216 0.81 -5.13 5.50
C GLY A 216 1.95 -6.13 5.36
N ALA A 217 3.22 -5.67 5.35
CA ALA A 217 4.39 -6.51 5.20
C ALA A 217 4.59 -7.57 6.31
N TRP A 218 3.86 -7.45 7.43
CA TRP A 218 3.90 -8.39 8.55
C TRP A 218 2.86 -9.50 8.46
N SER A 219 1.93 -9.41 7.50
CA SER A 219 0.80 -10.34 7.40
C SER A 219 1.24 -11.78 7.15
N SER A 220 2.26 -12.01 6.31
CA SER A 220 2.76 -13.37 6.05
C SER A 220 3.33 -14.04 7.29
N LEU A 221 4.04 -13.29 8.14
CA LEU A 221 4.60 -13.81 9.39
C LEU A 221 3.50 -14.17 10.39
N PHE A 222 2.49 -13.30 10.57
CA PHE A 222 1.34 -13.58 11.43
C PHE A 222 0.52 -14.75 10.90
N ALA A 223 0.18 -14.74 9.61
CA ALA A 223 -0.60 -15.81 8.97
C ALA A 223 0.09 -17.18 9.10
N ALA A 224 1.43 -17.22 8.91
CA ALA A 224 2.20 -18.47 9.03
C ALA A 224 2.16 -19.03 10.46
N ARG A 225 2.23 -18.18 11.50
CA ARG A 225 2.05 -18.60 12.89
C ARG A 225 0.68 -19.25 13.09
N GLU A 226 -0.34 -18.72 12.45
CA GLU A 226 -1.71 -19.20 12.55
C GLU A 226 -2.02 -20.38 11.60
N GLY A 227 -0.99 -20.91 10.92
CA GLY A 227 -1.13 -22.05 10.01
C GLY A 227 -1.67 -21.69 8.63
N VAL A 228 -1.76 -20.40 8.29
CA VAL A 228 -2.24 -19.90 6.99
C VAL A 228 -1.06 -19.56 6.10
N ARG A 229 -1.01 -20.13 4.90
CA ARG A 229 0.04 -19.83 3.92
C ARG A 229 -0.34 -18.61 3.09
N LEU A 230 0.41 -17.54 3.25
CA LEU A 230 0.28 -16.31 2.46
C LEU A 230 1.58 -16.11 1.67
N PRO A 231 1.58 -16.26 0.33
CA PRO A 231 2.80 -16.17 -0.49
C PRO A 231 3.18 -14.72 -0.76
N GLN A 232 3.38 -13.96 0.30
CA GLN A 232 3.72 -12.54 0.27
C GLN A 232 5.22 -12.37 0.46
N LEU A 233 5.83 -11.51 -0.35
CA LEU A 233 7.19 -11.01 -0.17
C LEU A 233 7.14 -9.50 0.07
N ALA A 234 8.28 -8.87 0.30
CA ALA A 234 8.35 -7.43 0.46
C ALA A 234 9.58 -6.85 -0.26
N VAL A 235 9.38 -5.68 -0.90
CA VAL A 235 10.45 -4.92 -1.56
C VAL A 235 10.59 -3.55 -0.93
N ARG A 236 11.82 -3.03 -0.87
CA ARG A 236 12.07 -1.67 -0.40
C ARG A 236 11.95 -0.69 -1.55
N SER A 237 11.12 0.35 -1.36
CA SER A 237 11.05 1.51 -2.23
C SER A 237 11.55 2.75 -1.50
N THR A 238 12.30 3.59 -2.20
CA THR A 238 12.91 4.81 -1.64
C THR A 238 12.26 6.04 -2.23
N VAL A 239 12.00 7.02 -1.37
CA VAL A 239 11.28 8.25 -1.69
C VAL A 239 12.03 9.45 -1.10
N ALA A 240 11.93 10.60 -1.73
CA ALA A 240 12.45 11.85 -1.21
C ALA A 240 11.46 13.01 -1.36
N GLN A 241 11.66 14.03 -0.54
CA GLN A 241 11.01 15.33 -0.62
C GLN A 241 12.02 16.38 -1.04
N THR A 242 11.66 17.19 -2.04
CA THR A 242 12.45 18.38 -2.37
C THR A 242 12.06 19.57 -1.50
N GLU A 243 12.90 20.57 -1.44
CA GLU A 243 12.49 21.91 -1.04
C GLU A 243 11.35 22.43 -1.93
N PRO A 244 10.63 23.50 -1.52
CA PRO A 244 9.68 24.18 -2.39
C PRO A 244 10.36 24.67 -3.69
N LEU A 245 9.71 24.42 -4.82
CA LEU A 245 10.19 24.74 -6.17
C LEU A 245 9.05 25.34 -6.99
N PRO A 246 9.32 26.07 -8.05
CA PRO A 246 8.31 26.45 -9.04
C PRO A 246 7.55 25.25 -9.55
N GLU A 247 6.27 25.44 -9.88
CA GLU A 247 5.45 24.38 -10.43
C GLU A 247 5.80 24.14 -11.90
N VAL A 248 6.15 22.89 -12.25
CA VAL A 248 6.41 22.49 -13.64
C VAL A 248 5.20 21.82 -14.26
N ALA A 249 4.40 21.11 -13.45
CA ALA A 249 3.16 20.47 -13.88
C ALA A 249 2.30 20.08 -12.67
N GLN A 250 0.98 20.10 -12.84
CA GLN A 250 0.03 19.55 -11.85
C GLN A 250 -0.03 18.01 -11.88
N VAL A 251 0.16 17.41 -13.05
CA VAL A 251 0.13 15.97 -13.26
C VAL A 251 1.24 15.29 -12.47
N ALA A 252 0.89 14.19 -11.81
CA ALA A 252 1.88 13.28 -11.27
C ALA A 252 2.34 12.34 -12.39
N ALA A 253 3.63 12.06 -12.51
CA ALA A 253 4.10 11.20 -13.58
C ALA A 253 5.31 10.36 -13.19
N THR A 254 5.59 9.35 -14.01
CA THR A 254 6.78 8.51 -13.94
C THR A 254 7.34 8.21 -15.32
N ASP A 255 8.66 8.09 -15.39
CA ASP A 255 9.36 7.43 -16.47
C ASP A 255 10.21 6.26 -15.92
N GLU A 256 11.15 5.75 -16.71
CA GLU A 256 12.03 4.65 -16.31
C GLU A 256 12.99 5.02 -15.17
N ILE A 257 13.27 6.31 -14.98
CA ILE A 257 14.29 6.82 -14.06
C ILE A 257 13.68 7.34 -12.78
N PHE A 258 12.65 8.18 -12.89
CA PHE A 258 12.06 8.87 -11.76
C PHE A 258 10.55 9.02 -11.86
N ALA A 259 9.91 9.13 -10.69
CA ALA A 259 8.53 9.53 -10.54
C ALA A 259 8.44 10.81 -9.73
N TRP A 260 7.44 11.65 -10.01
CA TRP A 260 7.20 12.88 -9.25
C TRP A 260 5.71 13.10 -8.95
N ARG A 261 5.48 13.85 -7.91
CA ARG A 261 4.18 14.39 -7.52
C ARG A 261 4.36 15.74 -6.84
N ARG A 262 3.58 16.73 -7.27
CA ARG A 262 3.51 18.02 -6.58
C ARG A 262 2.91 17.84 -5.19
N ARG A 263 3.47 18.49 -4.18
CA ARG A 263 3.08 18.44 -2.77
C ARG A 263 2.35 19.73 -2.37
N LEU A 264 1.56 19.68 -1.27
CA LEU A 264 0.91 20.87 -0.72
C LEU A 264 1.89 21.92 -0.22
N ASP A 265 3.06 21.48 0.27
CA ASP A 265 4.11 22.38 0.77
C ASP A 265 4.92 23.08 -0.34
N GLY A 266 4.54 22.89 -1.59
CA GLY A 266 5.22 23.50 -2.74
C GLY A 266 6.47 22.78 -3.19
N GLY A 267 6.87 21.67 -2.57
CA GLY A 267 7.92 20.77 -3.05
C GLY A 267 7.41 19.68 -3.97
N TYR A 268 8.29 18.72 -4.27
CA TYR A 268 7.95 17.50 -4.98
C TYR A 268 8.27 16.27 -4.14
N THR A 269 7.42 15.26 -4.20
CA THR A 269 7.79 13.89 -3.87
C THR A 269 8.50 13.31 -5.08
N LEU A 270 9.72 12.83 -4.90
CA LEU A 270 10.51 12.14 -5.91
C LEU A 270 10.76 10.69 -5.49
N ALA A 271 10.66 9.77 -6.44
CA ALA A 271 10.92 8.35 -6.22
C ALA A 271 11.56 7.73 -7.46
N SER A 272 12.09 6.51 -7.32
CA SER A 272 12.52 5.74 -8.49
C SER A 272 11.31 5.26 -9.28
N GLY A 273 11.30 5.46 -10.60
CA GLY A 273 10.18 5.07 -11.46
C GLY A 273 9.92 3.57 -11.41
N THR A 274 10.96 2.75 -11.54
CA THR A 274 10.80 1.30 -11.73
C THR A 274 11.62 0.42 -10.79
N TRP A 275 12.60 0.96 -10.07
CA TRP A 275 13.55 0.15 -9.30
C TRP A 275 13.15 -0.09 -7.85
N HIS A 276 13.33 -1.35 -7.40
CA HIS A 276 13.13 -1.76 -6.01
C HIS A 276 14.35 -2.56 -5.52
N ASP A 277 14.62 -2.51 -4.21
CA ASP A 277 15.56 -3.44 -3.57
C ASP A 277 14.78 -4.58 -2.94
N PHE A 278 15.13 -5.81 -3.29
CA PHE A 278 14.58 -7.03 -2.71
C PHE A 278 15.62 -7.70 -1.81
N TYR A 279 15.28 -7.90 -0.54
CA TYR A 279 16.12 -8.59 0.43
C TYR A 279 15.78 -10.06 0.47
N ILE A 280 16.80 -10.92 0.24
CA ILE A 280 16.62 -12.36 0.20
C ILE A 280 16.50 -12.89 1.63
N GLY A 281 15.28 -13.22 2.02
CA GLY A 281 14.93 -13.87 3.27
C GLY A 281 14.42 -15.30 3.06
N PRO A 282 14.05 -16.03 4.12
CA PRO A 282 13.54 -17.39 4.02
C PRO A 282 12.31 -17.56 3.13
N ASP A 283 11.41 -16.56 3.10
CA ASP A 283 10.17 -16.63 2.31
C ASP A 283 10.42 -16.49 0.80
N ALA A 284 11.56 -15.90 0.41
CA ALA A 284 12.01 -15.89 -0.98
C ALA A 284 12.15 -17.32 -1.52
N PHE A 285 12.75 -18.23 -0.74
CA PHE A 285 12.93 -19.62 -1.12
C PHE A 285 11.62 -20.41 -1.06
N ARG A 286 10.81 -20.19 0.00
CA ARG A 286 9.51 -20.86 0.16
C ARG A 286 8.53 -20.56 -0.97
N ASN A 287 8.61 -19.36 -1.52
CA ASN A 287 7.69 -18.87 -2.55
C ASN A 287 8.33 -18.78 -3.95
N LEU A 288 9.58 -19.18 -4.13
CA LEU A 288 10.35 -19.01 -5.37
C LEU A 288 9.56 -19.42 -6.62
N LEU A 289 8.97 -20.61 -6.61
CA LEU A 289 8.23 -21.13 -7.77
C LEU A 289 7.02 -20.25 -8.14
N ARG A 290 6.37 -19.66 -7.14
CA ARG A 290 5.22 -18.76 -7.39
C ARG A 290 5.65 -17.42 -7.98
N TYR A 291 6.87 -16.96 -7.68
CA TYR A 291 7.40 -15.70 -8.18
C TYR A 291 8.16 -15.83 -9.51
N LEU A 292 8.41 -17.03 -10.02
CA LEU A 292 9.13 -17.23 -11.30
C LEU A 292 8.53 -16.45 -12.47
N PRO A 293 7.19 -16.40 -12.67
CA PRO A 293 6.60 -15.60 -13.74
C PRO A 293 6.94 -14.11 -13.60
N GLN A 294 6.80 -13.55 -12.39
CA GLN A 294 7.11 -12.14 -12.11
C GLN A 294 8.61 -11.85 -12.24
N ILE A 295 9.48 -12.75 -11.76
CA ILE A 295 10.93 -12.60 -11.90
C ILE A 295 11.34 -12.58 -13.38
N ARG A 296 10.73 -13.41 -14.23
CA ARG A 296 10.99 -13.42 -15.68
C ARG A 296 10.52 -12.13 -16.35
N ARG A 297 9.41 -11.56 -15.91
CA ARG A 297 8.86 -10.31 -16.46
C ARG A 297 9.63 -9.08 -15.99
N ASP A 298 9.83 -8.94 -14.68
CA ASP A 298 10.26 -7.68 -14.03
C ASP A 298 11.57 -7.80 -13.24
N GLY A 299 12.24 -8.97 -13.27
CA GLY A 299 13.43 -9.22 -12.45
C GLY A 299 14.58 -8.23 -12.72
N ALA A 300 14.71 -7.74 -13.95
CA ALA A 300 15.70 -6.73 -14.31
C ALA A 300 15.50 -5.38 -13.57
N LYS A 301 14.28 -5.10 -13.11
CA LYS A 301 13.92 -3.88 -12.36
C LYS A 301 14.11 -4.04 -10.85
N THR A 302 14.56 -5.22 -10.40
CA THR A 302 14.72 -5.56 -8.98
C THR A 302 16.18 -5.80 -8.65
N ARG A 303 16.72 -5.04 -7.71
CA ARG A 303 18.08 -5.26 -7.20
C ARG A 303 18.04 -6.22 -6.03
N LEU A 304 18.65 -7.38 -6.21
CA LEU A 304 18.79 -8.38 -5.14
C LEU A 304 19.79 -7.91 -4.08
N ARG A 305 19.41 -8.07 -2.83
CA ARG A 305 20.24 -7.82 -1.64
C ARG A 305 20.34 -9.14 -0.85
N PRO A 306 21.55 -9.65 -0.56
CA PRO A 306 21.70 -10.96 0.05
C PRO A 306 21.17 -11.03 1.49
N TRP A 307 21.10 -9.90 2.20
CA TRP A 307 20.73 -9.85 3.61
C TRP A 307 19.67 -8.79 3.86
N ALA A 308 18.72 -9.11 4.75
CA ALA A 308 17.78 -8.14 5.27
C ALA A 308 18.50 -7.07 6.10
N PRO A 309 18.10 -5.79 6.04
CA PRO A 309 18.72 -4.73 6.80
C PRO A 309 18.33 -4.81 8.28
N GLY A 310 19.24 -5.36 9.10
CA GLY A 310 19.08 -5.36 10.55
C GLY A 310 18.18 -6.46 11.13
N ARG A 311 18.10 -6.49 12.46
CA ARG A 311 17.23 -7.41 13.20
C ARG A 311 15.77 -6.92 13.17
N GLY A 312 14.82 -7.86 13.21
CA GLY A 312 13.39 -7.54 13.27
C GLY A 312 12.77 -7.17 11.93
N TRP A 313 13.31 -7.67 10.81
CA TRP A 313 12.68 -7.65 9.51
C TRP A 313 11.61 -8.75 9.42
N PRO A 314 10.42 -8.54 8.80
CA PRO A 314 9.37 -9.57 8.76
C PRO A 314 9.84 -10.91 8.19
N ASP A 315 10.64 -10.88 7.13
CA ASP A 315 11.27 -12.07 6.50
C ASP A 315 12.78 -12.15 6.77
N GLY A 316 13.22 -11.70 7.97
CA GLY A 316 14.63 -11.79 8.36
C GLY A 316 15.04 -13.22 8.74
N TRP A 317 16.31 -13.58 8.46
CA TRP A 317 16.88 -14.88 8.82
C TRP A 317 16.88 -15.15 10.32
N THR A 318 16.94 -14.10 11.14
CA THR A 318 16.95 -14.18 12.61
C THR A 318 15.62 -13.79 13.25
N THR A 319 14.59 -13.50 12.46
CA THR A 319 13.27 -13.16 12.97
C THR A 319 12.58 -14.44 13.45
N PRO A 320 12.15 -14.52 14.72
CA PRO A 320 11.41 -15.66 15.22
C PRO A 320 10.13 -15.89 14.42
N ARG A 321 9.86 -17.14 14.07
CA ARG A 321 8.65 -17.54 13.35
C ARG A 321 7.65 -18.29 14.24
N HIS A 322 8.10 -18.59 15.47
CA HIS A 322 7.30 -19.20 16.53
C HIS A 322 7.54 -18.45 17.84
N TRP A 323 6.51 -18.13 18.55
CA TRP A 323 6.50 -17.55 19.88
C TRP A 323 5.22 -17.97 20.58
N SER A 324 5.25 -18.06 21.91
CA SER A 324 4.07 -18.32 22.73
C SER A 324 3.23 -17.04 22.90
N GLU A 325 2.05 -17.17 23.45
CA GLU A 325 1.16 -16.03 23.72
C GLU A 325 1.69 -15.09 24.81
N GLU A 326 2.56 -15.61 25.70
CA GLU A 326 3.18 -14.89 26.81
C GLU A 326 4.50 -14.22 26.41
N GLU A 327 5.14 -14.69 25.33
CA GLU A 327 6.43 -14.16 24.89
C GLU A 327 6.28 -12.88 24.06
N GLU A 328 7.30 -12.02 24.18
CA GLU A 328 7.44 -10.85 23.31
C GLU A 328 7.55 -11.30 21.85
N SER A 329 6.62 -10.82 21.03
CA SER A 329 6.52 -11.16 19.61
C SER A 329 7.48 -10.33 18.74
N PRO A 330 7.76 -10.73 17.49
CA PRO A 330 8.47 -9.89 16.52
C PRO A 330 7.80 -8.54 16.28
N PHE A 331 6.49 -8.45 16.47
CA PHE A 331 5.70 -7.24 16.24
C PHE A 331 5.96 -6.17 17.30
N GLU A 332 6.20 -6.56 18.55
CA GLU A 332 6.57 -5.68 19.64
C GLU A 332 8.02 -5.21 19.52
N ARG A 333 8.93 -6.11 19.10
CA ARG A 333 10.36 -5.78 18.90
C ARG A 333 10.60 -4.77 17.78
N ARG A 334 9.68 -4.66 16.86
CA ARG A 334 9.73 -3.70 15.75
C ARG A 334 8.36 -3.06 15.52
N ARG A 335 8.10 -2.00 16.25
CA ARG A 335 6.83 -1.28 16.24
C ARG A 335 6.55 -0.57 14.90
N VAL A 336 7.58 0.01 14.32
CA VAL A 336 7.52 0.63 13.00
C VAL A 336 8.72 0.18 12.18
N LEU A 337 8.46 -0.40 11.02
CA LEU A 337 9.51 -0.80 10.08
C LEU A 337 9.98 0.42 9.29
N ASP A 338 11.13 0.95 9.67
CA ASP A 338 11.74 2.16 9.10
C ASP A 338 13.09 1.84 8.43
N PRO A 339 13.08 1.32 7.18
CA PRO A 339 14.30 0.99 6.47
C PRO A 339 15.03 2.25 6.00
N ALA A 340 16.36 2.23 6.03
CA ALA A 340 17.15 3.31 5.48
C ALA A 340 16.91 3.48 3.96
N PRO A 341 16.80 4.71 3.45
CA PRO A 341 16.65 4.97 2.02
C PRO A 341 17.91 4.60 1.23
N ASN A 342 17.74 4.28 -0.05
CA ASN A 342 18.84 4.05 -0.98
C ASN A 342 19.33 5.38 -1.55
N LEU A 343 20.32 6.00 -0.88
CA LEU A 343 20.82 7.33 -1.25
C LEU A 343 21.49 7.37 -2.63
N ALA A 344 22.13 6.27 -3.06
CA ALA A 344 22.73 6.19 -4.40
C ALA A 344 21.62 6.30 -5.47
N ARG A 345 20.51 5.59 -5.26
CA ARG A 345 19.36 5.66 -6.17
C ARG A 345 18.71 7.03 -6.17
N LEU A 346 18.62 7.68 -5.01
CA LEU A 346 18.07 9.04 -4.95
C LEU A 346 18.91 10.07 -5.72
N LYS A 347 20.22 9.91 -5.79
CA LYS A 347 21.08 10.75 -6.64
C LYS A 347 20.74 10.61 -8.12
N GLU A 348 20.45 9.38 -8.59
CA GLU A 348 20.03 9.15 -9.97
C GLU A 348 18.66 9.77 -10.28
N VAL A 349 17.70 9.59 -9.35
CA VAL A 349 16.36 10.21 -9.41
C VAL A 349 16.46 11.73 -9.45
N GLN A 350 17.26 12.33 -8.56
CA GLN A 350 17.49 13.76 -8.48
C GLN A 350 18.10 14.30 -9.78
N ALA A 351 19.10 13.61 -10.33
CA ALA A 351 19.74 13.97 -11.59
C ALA A 351 18.78 13.81 -12.78
N GLY A 352 17.94 12.77 -12.79
CA GLY A 352 16.90 12.57 -13.81
C GLY A 352 15.90 13.72 -13.83
N PHE A 353 15.40 14.08 -12.66
CA PHE A 353 14.48 15.21 -12.50
C PHE A 353 15.10 16.54 -12.97
N ALA A 354 16.35 16.80 -12.58
CA ALA A 354 17.06 18.02 -13.00
C ALA A 354 17.31 18.08 -14.52
N ARG A 355 17.57 16.94 -15.17
CA ARG A 355 17.70 16.89 -16.64
C ARG A 355 16.36 17.13 -17.33
N ALA A 356 15.28 16.58 -16.79
CA ALA A 356 13.94 16.79 -17.35
C ALA A 356 13.46 18.24 -17.15
N PHE A 357 13.85 18.88 -16.05
CA PHE A 357 13.39 20.24 -15.70
C PHE A 357 14.59 21.16 -15.38
N PRO A 358 15.44 21.49 -16.36
CA PRO A 358 16.70 22.23 -16.12
C PRO A 358 16.50 23.63 -15.55
N ALA A 359 15.35 24.27 -15.81
CA ALA A 359 15.02 25.57 -15.25
C ALA A 359 14.89 25.55 -13.70
N LEU A 360 14.67 24.38 -13.08
CA LEU A 360 14.64 24.22 -11.63
C LEU A 360 16.01 23.97 -11.01
N GLY A 361 17.04 23.71 -11.82
CA GLY A 361 18.34 23.25 -11.34
C GLY A 361 18.28 21.86 -10.69
N VAL A 362 19.29 21.53 -9.87
CA VAL A 362 19.32 20.30 -9.10
C VAL A 362 18.56 20.52 -7.78
N PRO A 363 17.38 19.90 -7.57
CA PRO A 363 16.57 20.17 -6.39
C PRO A 363 17.27 19.68 -5.12
N ARG A 364 17.31 20.49 -4.07
CA ARG A 364 17.78 20.04 -2.78
C ARG A 364 16.77 19.08 -2.16
N LEU A 365 17.22 17.86 -1.81
CA LEU A 365 16.40 16.90 -1.09
C LEU A 365 16.45 17.24 0.40
N ILE A 366 15.32 17.70 0.95
CA ILE A 366 15.25 18.10 2.35
C ILE A 366 14.95 16.90 3.28
N ARG A 367 14.37 15.84 2.73
CA ARG A 367 14.11 14.57 3.44
C ARG A 367 14.15 13.40 2.48
N SER A 368 14.51 12.23 3.01
CA SER A 368 14.42 10.95 2.31
C SER A 368 14.01 9.86 3.28
N TRP A 369 13.24 8.91 2.80
CA TRP A 369 12.76 7.75 3.55
C TRP A 369 12.60 6.55 2.64
N ALA A 370 12.33 5.40 3.23
CA ALA A 370 11.93 4.23 2.48
C ALA A 370 10.75 3.54 3.17
N GLY A 371 10.05 2.73 2.40
CA GLY A 371 8.99 1.85 2.88
C GLY A 371 9.18 0.44 2.35
N MET A 372 8.61 -0.52 3.06
CA MET A 372 8.52 -1.89 2.58
C MET A 372 7.16 -2.11 1.94
N ILE A 373 7.17 -2.39 0.65
CA ILE A 373 5.97 -2.72 -0.11
C ILE A 373 5.77 -4.23 0.00
N ASP A 374 4.63 -4.65 0.52
CA ASP A 374 4.18 -6.03 0.48
C ASP A 374 3.73 -6.39 -0.94
N VAL A 375 4.24 -7.47 -1.48
CA VAL A 375 4.01 -7.86 -2.88
C VAL A 375 3.47 -9.27 -2.93
N MET A 376 2.40 -9.47 -3.71
CA MET A 376 1.87 -10.79 -4.07
C MET A 376 2.49 -11.28 -5.39
N PRO A 377 2.51 -12.60 -5.65
CA PRO A 377 3.09 -13.15 -6.88
C PRO A 377 2.48 -12.60 -8.17
N ASP A 378 1.22 -12.23 -8.14
CA ASP A 378 0.44 -11.66 -9.25
C ASP A 378 0.15 -10.16 -9.08
N THR A 379 0.74 -9.53 -8.06
CA THR A 379 0.56 -8.13 -7.69
C THR A 379 -0.86 -7.71 -7.29
N VAL A 380 -1.82 -8.63 -7.24
CA VAL A 380 -3.21 -8.40 -6.84
C VAL A 380 -3.39 -8.71 -5.34
N PRO A 381 -4.11 -7.89 -4.56
CA PRO A 381 -4.31 -8.13 -3.14
C PRO A 381 -5.06 -9.43 -2.82
N VAL A 382 -4.94 -9.88 -1.56
CA VAL A 382 -5.81 -10.89 -0.98
C VAL A 382 -6.87 -10.18 -0.16
N LEU A 383 -8.14 -10.39 -0.53
CA LEU A 383 -9.33 -9.88 0.14
C LEU A 383 -10.28 -11.08 0.38
N ASP A 384 -10.02 -11.85 1.44
CA ASP A 384 -10.68 -13.15 1.61
C ASP A 384 -10.89 -13.52 3.09
N GLU A 385 -11.76 -14.51 3.34
CA GLU A 385 -11.75 -15.27 4.58
C GLU A 385 -10.71 -16.39 4.46
N SER A 386 -9.91 -16.56 5.49
CA SER A 386 -8.88 -17.60 5.52
C SER A 386 -9.50 -18.99 5.78
N PRO A 387 -8.71 -20.07 5.64
CA PRO A 387 -9.15 -21.41 6.09
C PRO A 387 -9.43 -21.52 7.59
N VAL A 388 -9.03 -20.52 8.40
CA VAL A 388 -9.37 -20.44 9.82
C VAL A 388 -10.66 -19.65 9.94
N PRO A 389 -11.80 -20.28 10.29
CA PRO A 389 -13.10 -19.60 10.36
C PRO A 389 -13.08 -18.42 11.32
N GLY A 390 -13.53 -17.27 10.84
CA GLY A 390 -13.50 -16.00 11.57
C GLY A 390 -12.23 -15.17 11.39
N LEU A 391 -11.21 -15.67 10.69
CA LEU A 391 -10.04 -14.87 10.28
C LEU A 391 -10.20 -14.39 8.84
N PHE A 392 -10.34 -13.09 8.64
CA PHE A 392 -10.34 -12.41 7.35
C PHE A 392 -8.97 -11.80 7.06
N ILE A 393 -8.64 -11.63 5.78
CA ILE A 393 -7.34 -11.12 5.32
C ILE A 393 -7.55 -10.01 4.30
N ALA A 394 -6.92 -8.85 4.52
CA ALA A 394 -6.83 -7.75 3.56
C ALA A 394 -5.37 -7.26 3.49
N THR A 395 -4.57 -7.84 2.58
CA THR A 395 -3.14 -7.59 2.51
C THR A 395 -2.57 -7.85 1.11
N GLY A 396 -1.26 -7.65 0.94
CA GLY A 396 -0.61 -7.87 -0.34
C GLY A 396 -0.96 -6.80 -1.37
N LEU A 397 -1.08 -5.55 -0.93
CA LEU A 397 -1.57 -4.44 -1.75
C LEU A 397 -0.56 -3.98 -2.81
N SER A 398 0.62 -4.59 -2.89
CA SER A 398 1.62 -4.50 -3.96
C SER A 398 1.93 -3.06 -4.42
N GLY A 399 1.99 -2.10 -3.45
CA GLY A 399 2.23 -0.68 -3.71
C GLY A 399 0.99 0.11 -4.17
N HIS A 400 -0.18 -0.51 -4.18
CA HIS A 400 -1.44 0.10 -4.67
C HIS A 400 -2.37 0.56 -3.55
N GLY A 401 -2.13 0.13 -2.33
CA GLY A 401 -3.06 0.19 -1.22
C GLY A 401 -3.58 1.57 -0.89
N PHE A 402 -2.77 2.63 -1.04
CA PHE A 402 -3.20 3.97 -0.71
C PHE A 402 -4.41 4.40 -1.54
N GLY A 403 -4.34 4.25 -2.87
CA GLY A 403 -5.43 4.64 -3.76
C GLY A 403 -6.70 3.81 -3.58
N ILE A 404 -6.55 2.48 -3.56
CA ILE A 404 -7.68 1.55 -3.54
C ILE A 404 -8.23 1.27 -2.13
N GLY A 405 -7.51 1.69 -1.08
CA GLY A 405 -7.80 1.36 0.32
C GLY A 405 -9.22 1.65 0.80
N PRO A 406 -9.83 2.80 0.48
CA PRO A 406 -11.22 3.07 0.87
C PRO A 406 -12.22 2.04 0.35
N ALA A 407 -12.12 1.62 -0.91
CA ALA A 407 -12.99 0.59 -1.49
C ALA A 407 -12.70 -0.79 -0.89
N ILE A 408 -11.43 -1.14 -0.67
CA ILE A 408 -11.06 -2.36 0.06
C ILE A 408 -11.73 -2.38 1.44
N GLY A 409 -11.69 -1.28 2.18
CA GLY A 409 -12.32 -1.16 3.49
C GLY A 409 -13.82 -1.47 3.43
N ARG A 410 -14.54 -0.87 2.48
CA ARG A 410 -15.97 -1.09 2.30
C ARG A 410 -16.30 -2.53 1.92
N VAL A 411 -15.55 -3.07 0.96
CA VAL A 411 -15.74 -4.44 0.46
C VAL A 411 -15.48 -5.46 1.56
N MET A 412 -14.40 -5.30 2.33
CA MET A 412 -14.09 -6.20 3.44
C MET A 412 -15.11 -6.11 4.56
N ALA A 413 -15.59 -4.92 4.89
CA ALA A 413 -16.68 -4.74 5.85
C ALA A 413 -17.96 -5.47 5.38
N ALA A 414 -18.35 -5.32 4.12
CA ALA A 414 -19.50 -6.02 3.55
C ALA A 414 -19.33 -7.55 3.64
N ARG A 415 -18.14 -8.06 3.25
CA ARG A 415 -17.81 -9.50 3.30
C ARG A 415 -17.88 -10.05 4.73
N MET A 416 -17.29 -9.34 5.69
CA MET A 416 -17.31 -9.74 7.11
C MET A 416 -18.72 -9.76 7.70
N LEU A 417 -19.60 -8.91 7.21
CA LEU A 417 -21.02 -8.86 7.61
C LEU A 417 -21.90 -9.86 6.82
N GLY A 418 -21.34 -10.66 5.93
CA GLY A 418 -22.10 -11.58 5.07
C GLY A 418 -22.99 -10.86 4.05
N ARG A 419 -22.68 -9.60 3.72
CA ARG A 419 -23.40 -8.78 2.73
C ARG A 419 -22.73 -8.88 1.36
N ASP A 420 -23.48 -8.55 0.31
CA ASP A 420 -22.92 -8.44 -1.04
C ASP A 420 -21.85 -7.32 -1.07
N PRO A 421 -20.60 -7.63 -1.44
CA PRO A 421 -19.56 -6.61 -1.58
C PRO A 421 -19.75 -5.70 -2.80
N GLY A 422 -20.66 -6.01 -3.72
CA GLY A 422 -20.94 -5.24 -4.94
C GLY A 422 -19.88 -5.40 -6.04
N HIS A 423 -18.89 -6.28 -5.85
CA HIS A 423 -17.79 -6.53 -6.78
C HIS A 423 -17.47 -8.02 -6.87
N ASP A 424 -16.96 -8.46 -8.02
CA ASP A 424 -16.44 -9.82 -8.18
C ASP A 424 -15.09 -9.96 -7.46
N LEU A 425 -15.08 -10.73 -6.37
CA LEU A 425 -13.87 -10.96 -5.57
C LEU A 425 -13.12 -12.25 -5.94
N ARG A 426 -13.48 -12.97 -6.98
CA ARG A 426 -12.83 -14.24 -7.37
C ARG A 426 -11.34 -14.08 -7.60
N ARG A 427 -10.91 -12.95 -8.16
CA ARG A 427 -9.49 -12.63 -8.40
C ARG A 427 -8.71 -12.33 -7.11
N PHE A 428 -9.39 -11.99 -6.01
CA PHE A 428 -8.79 -11.57 -4.74
C PHE A 428 -8.74 -12.70 -3.68
N ARG A 429 -9.26 -13.90 -4.00
CA ARG A 429 -9.28 -15.01 -3.05
C ARG A 429 -7.88 -15.56 -2.77
N LEU A 430 -7.63 -16.00 -1.54
CA LEU A 430 -6.34 -16.57 -1.14
C LEU A 430 -6.06 -17.90 -1.86
N THR A 431 -7.09 -18.70 -2.10
CA THR A 431 -6.98 -20.04 -2.72
C THR A 431 -6.47 -20.01 -4.16
N ARG A 432 -6.50 -18.85 -4.85
CA ARG A 432 -5.98 -18.72 -6.23
C ARG A 432 -4.49 -19.12 -6.37
N PHE A 433 -3.74 -19.16 -5.26
CA PHE A 433 -2.35 -19.61 -5.24
C PHE A 433 -2.20 -21.11 -4.99
N SER A 434 -3.30 -21.88 -4.79
CA SER A 434 -3.26 -23.30 -4.46
C SER A 434 -4.33 -24.16 -5.15
N ASP A 435 -5.31 -23.56 -5.82
CA ASP A 435 -6.43 -24.24 -6.46
C ASP A 435 -6.22 -24.56 -7.96
N GLY A 436 -4.99 -24.35 -8.48
CA GLY A 436 -4.67 -24.55 -9.90
C GLY A 436 -5.03 -23.36 -10.80
N THR A 437 -5.51 -22.26 -10.26
CA THR A 437 -5.75 -21.04 -11.04
C THR A 437 -4.47 -20.59 -11.73
N LYS A 438 -4.55 -20.37 -13.05
CA LYS A 438 -3.40 -19.84 -13.83
C LYS A 438 -3.09 -18.43 -13.35
N MET A 439 -1.82 -18.18 -13.05
CA MET A 439 -1.36 -16.86 -12.65
C MET A 439 -1.42 -15.90 -13.83
N ASP A 440 -2.12 -14.80 -13.64
CA ASP A 440 -2.12 -13.63 -14.52
C ASP A 440 -1.35 -12.51 -13.83
N LEU A 441 -0.45 -11.86 -14.52
CA LEU A 441 0.37 -10.77 -13.97
C LEU A 441 -0.21 -9.37 -14.27
N GLY A 442 -1.36 -9.33 -14.93
CA GLY A 442 -1.99 -8.09 -15.34
C GLY A 442 -1.21 -7.30 -16.41
N PRO A 443 -1.60 -6.03 -16.65
CA PRO A 443 -0.99 -5.18 -17.68
C PRO A 443 0.52 -5.01 -17.51
N THR A 444 1.23 -4.83 -18.62
CA THR A 444 2.68 -4.58 -18.68
C THR A 444 2.93 -3.19 -19.25
N PHE A 445 3.68 -2.36 -18.53
CA PHE A 445 4.17 -1.06 -18.99
C PHE A 445 5.64 -0.90 -18.66
#